data_e6e997775ac2c619730f8b7894f0df58
#
_entry.id   e6e997775ac2c619730f8b7894f0df58
#
_cell.length_a   1.000
_cell.length_b   1.000
_cell.length_c   1.000
_cell.angle_alpha   90.00
_cell.angle_beta   90.00
_cell.angle_gamma   90.00
#
_symmetry.space_group_name_H-M   'P 1'
#
loop_
_entity.id
_entity.type
_entity.pdbx_description
1 polymer ?
#
loop_
_entity_poly.entity_id
_entity_poly.type
_entity_poly.pdbx_seq_one_letter_code
_entity_poly.pdbx_strand_id
1 'polypeptide(L)'
;MLQLANITKVNQMPYWLLGVGFFLFFFNVLVLFIPSLIHFDIVIVEWISQHRTVHLNTIAIILSAMGGIPFVLFLTSLWCFHQGWYKNYTNVVFIGLGLIGSTATVWLLKYIFSRPRPPEIYHLVQSYGASFPSAHSVYAATLGCLAIYLSQKHSKHQLICVCAVTWLLMMGISRVYLGVHFPSDVLAGWSIAFIWITLLYLLYAKFSHTKQINF
;
A
#
# COMPACT_ATOMS: atom_id res chain seq x y z
N MET A 1 40.13 25.49 -7.68
CA MET A 1 39.17 25.38 -8.79
C MET A 1 38.69 23.93 -8.97
N LEU A 2 38.28 23.24 -7.88
CA LEU A 2 37.87 21.80 -7.84
C LEU A 2 36.83 21.52 -6.74
N GLN A 3 35.82 22.40 -6.58
CA GLN A 3 34.76 22.22 -5.56
C GLN A 3 33.33 22.38 -6.12
N LEU A 4 33.12 22.19 -7.42
CA LEU A 4 31.79 22.31 -8.06
C LEU A 4 31.20 20.98 -8.56
N ALA A 5 31.66 19.84 -8.09
CA ALA A 5 31.22 18.53 -8.56
C ALA A 5 30.47 17.67 -7.53
N ASN A 6 29.94 18.23 -6.45
CA ASN A 6 28.95 17.54 -5.60
C ASN A 6 27.55 18.09 -5.89
N ILE A 7 27.10 17.94 -7.13
CA ILE A 7 25.66 17.92 -7.42
C ILE A 7 25.11 16.72 -6.67
N THR A 8 24.46 16.96 -5.54
CA THR A 8 23.75 15.96 -4.75
C THR A 8 22.89 15.13 -5.71
N LYS A 9 23.28 13.86 -5.93
CA LYS A 9 22.48 12.93 -6.73
C LYS A 9 21.05 12.94 -6.14
N VAL A 10 20.13 13.57 -6.86
CA VAL A 10 18.72 13.57 -6.50
C VAL A 10 18.31 12.11 -6.38
N ASN A 11 17.82 11.72 -5.21
CA ASN A 11 17.34 10.37 -5.02
C ASN A 11 16.17 10.12 -6.00
N GLN A 12 16.40 9.32 -7.03
CA GLN A 12 15.41 9.07 -8.08
C GLN A 12 14.35 8.05 -7.67
N MET A 13 14.56 7.32 -6.57
CA MET A 13 13.64 6.29 -6.10
C MET A 13 12.18 6.77 -5.97
N PRO A 14 11.87 7.96 -5.43
CA PRO A 14 10.49 8.45 -5.35
C PRO A 14 9.84 8.61 -6.73
N TYR A 15 10.57 9.10 -7.71
CA TYR A 15 10.03 9.31 -9.07
C TYR A 15 9.76 7.99 -9.78
N TRP A 16 10.62 6.99 -9.60
CA TRP A 16 10.40 5.64 -10.11
C TRP A 16 9.17 4.99 -9.47
N LEU A 17 9.04 5.10 -8.15
CA LEU A 17 7.88 4.54 -7.43
C LEU A 17 6.57 5.22 -7.86
N LEU A 18 6.61 6.53 -8.11
CA LEU A 18 5.48 7.28 -8.62
C LEU A 18 5.09 6.82 -10.03
N GLY A 19 6.07 6.66 -10.93
CA GLY A 19 5.85 6.15 -12.29
C GLY A 19 5.26 4.74 -12.30
N VAL A 20 5.83 3.83 -11.50
CA VAL A 20 5.30 2.47 -11.32
C VAL A 20 3.88 2.52 -10.74
N GLY A 21 3.62 3.38 -9.77
CA GLY A 21 2.30 3.56 -9.18
C GLY A 21 1.25 3.97 -10.23
N PHE A 22 1.53 4.99 -11.03
CA PHE A 22 0.62 5.41 -12.10
C PHE A 22 0.42 4.32 -13.16
N PHE A 23 1.51 3.69 -13.62
CA PHE A 23 1.42 2.60 -14.59
C PHE A 23 0.53 1.46 -14.08
N LEU A 24 0.77 0.97 -12.86
CA LEU A 24 -0.04 -0.09 -12.27
C LEU A 24 -1.49 0.35 -12.09
N PHE A 25 -1.75 1.58 -11.64
CA PHE A 25 -3.11 2.07 -11.47
C PHE A 25 -3.89 2.06 -12.77
N PHE A 26 -3.37 2.74 -13.80
CA PHE A 26 -4.05 2.82 -15.10
C PHE A 26 -4.18 1.45 -15.77
N PHE A 27 -3.16 0.61 -15.69
CA PHE A 27 -3.22 -0.76 -16.21
C PHE A 27 -4.36 -1.55 -15.54
N ASN A 28 -4.47 -1.51 -14.21
CA ASN A 28 -5.51 -2.25 -13.50
C ASN A 28 -6.91 -1.63 -13.66
N VAL A 29 -7.02 -0.33 -13.92
CA VAL A 29 -8.29 0.28 -14.36
C VAL A 29 -8.68 -0.26 -15.74
N LEU A 30 -7.75 -0.38 -16.69
CA LEU A 30 -8.05 -0.98 -18.01
C LEU A 30 -8.50 -2.44 -17.91
N VAL A 31 -7.96 -3.22 -16.95
CA VAL A 31 -8.40 -4.60 -16.70
C VAL A 31 -9.92 -4.67 -16.47
N LEU A 32 -10.52 -3.65 -15.85
CA LEU A 32 -11.97 -3.64 -15.55
C LEU A 32 -12.86 -3.59 -16.81
N PHE A 33 -12.31 -3.19 -17.95
CA PHE A 33 -13.05 -2.97 -19.21
C PHE A 33 -12.71 -3.99 -20.30
N ILE A 34 -11.72 -4.87 -20.08
CA ILE A 34 -11.26 -5.84 -21.09
C ILE A 34 -11.70 -7.25 -20.67
N PRO A 35 -12.69 -7.88 -21.36
CA PRO A 35 -13.25 -9.15 -20.96
C PRO A 35 -12.23 -10.27 -20.75
N SER A 36 -11.20 -10.38 -21.60
CA SER A 36 -10.15 -11.39 -21.47
C SER A 36 -9.32 -11.22 -20.20
N LEU A 37 -9.07 -9.99 -19.76
CA LEU A 37 -8.33 -9.72 -18.53
C LEU A 37 -9.21 -9.94 -17.28
N ILE A 38 -10.50 -9.62 -17.36
CA ILE A 38 -11.48 -9.95 -16.31
C ILE A 38 -11.55 -11.47 -16.14
N HIS A 39 -11.60 -12.21 -17.25
CA HIS A 39 -11.57 -13.68 -17.21
C HIS A 39 -10.29 -14.22 -16.58
N PHE A 40 -9.14 -13.65 -16.90
CA PHE A 40 -7.87 -14.03 -16.28
C PHE A 40 -7.86 -13.81 -14.77
N ASP A 41 -8.41 -12.68 -14.29
CA ASP A 41 -8.57 -12.41 -12.86
C ASP A 41 -9.36 -13.50 -12.13
N ILE A 42 -10.50 -13.97 -12.73
CA ILE A 42 -11.33 -14.98 -12.10
C ILE A 42 -10.69 -16.36 -12.13
N VAL A 43 -10.02 -16.71 -13.23
CA VAL A 43 -9.29 -18.00 -13.36
C VAL A 43 -8.22 -18.15 -12.28
N ILE A 44 -7.50 -17.07 -11.95
CA ILE A 44 -6.50 -17.09 -10.86
C ILE A 44 -7.17 -17.37 -9.51
N VAL A 45 -8.29 -16.71 -9.20
CA VAL A 45 -9.01 -16.92 -7.93
C VAL A 45 -9.52 -18.35 -7.86
N GLU A 46 -10.10 -18.86 -8.93
CA GLU A 46 -10.59 -20.24 -9.04
C GLU A 46 -9.46 -21.25 -8.84
N TRP A 47 -8.36 -21.10 -9.57
CA TRP A 47 -7.20 -21.98 -9.46
C TRP A 47 -6.64 -22.01 -8.03
N ILE A 48 -6.48 -20.85 -7.39
CA ILE A 48 -6.03 -20.77 -6.00
C ILE A 48 -7.03 -21.48 -5.08
N SER A 49 -8.34 -21.31 -5.30
CA SER A 49 -9.36 -21.93 -4.45
C SER A 49 -9.30 -23.44 -4.42
N GLN A 50 -8.91 -24.06 -5.54
CA GLN A 50 -8.76 -25.51 -5.70
C GLN A 50 -7.47 -26.06 -5.05
N HIS A 51 -6.47 -25.22 -4.81
CA HIS A 51 -5.15 -25.61 -4.28
C HIS A 51 -4.92 -25.16 -2.83
N ARG A 52 -5.98 -24.89 -2.07
CA ARG A 52 -5.90 -24.44 -0.68
C ARG A 52 -5.54 -25.56 0.26
N THR A 53 -4.85 -25.20 1.34
CA THR A 53 -4.53 -26.10 2.45
C THR A 53 -4.97 -25.51 3.78
N VAL A 54 -5.28 -26.36 4.78
CA VAL A 54 -5.74 -25.91 6.10
C VAL A 54 -4.76 -24.93 6.75
N HIS A 55 -3.45 -25.20 6.65
CA HIS A 55 -2.43 -24.34 7.23
C HIS A 55 -2.38 -22.96 6.56
N LEU A 56 -2.41 -22.91 5.23
CA LEU A 56 -2.41 -21.66 4.48
C LEU A 56 -3.72 -20.87 4.68
N ASN A 57 -4.85 -21.55 4.84
CA ASN A 57 -6.12 -20.91 5.20
C ASN A 57 -5.99 -20.14 6.51
N THR A 58 -5.44 -20.79 7.56
CA THR A 58 -5.24 -20.17 8.88
C THR A 58 -4.32 -18.96 8.79
N ILE A 59 -3.19 -19.09 8.09
CA ILE A 59 -2.24 -17.98 7.89
C ILE A 59 -2.92 -16.81 7.17
N ALA A 60 -3.65 -17.08 6.09
CA ALA A 60 -4.31 -16.04 5.32
C ALA A 60 -5.40 -15.31 6.12
N ILE A 61 -6.16 -16.04 6.97
CA ILE A 61 -7.17 -15.47 7.86
C ILE A 61 -6.51 -14.55 8.91
N ILE A 62 -5.41 -15.00 9.53
CA ILE A 62 -4.65 -14.18 10.50
C ILE A 62 -4.12 -12.91 9.83
N LEU A 63 -3.49 -13.03 8.65
CA LEU A 63 -3.03 -11.88 7.89
C LEU A 63 -4.17 -10.92 7.57
N SER A 64 -5.33 -11.45 7.19
CA SER A 64 -6.53 -10.63 6.93
C SER A 64 -6.95 -9.82 8.17
N ALA A 65 -6.95 -10.41 9.35
CA ALA A 65 -7.27 -9.70 10.59
C ALA A 65 -6.25 -8.58 10.88
N MET A 66 -4.95 -8.86 10.66
CA MET A 66 -3.86 -7.89 10.84
C MET A 66 -3.85 -6.77 9.79
N GLY A 67 -4.45 -6.98 8.63
CA GLY A 67 -4.56 -5.96 7.56
C GLY A 67 -5.84 -5.14 7.60
N GLY A 68 -6.76 -5.43 8.51
CA GLY A 68 -8.01 -4.70 8.68
C GLY A 68 -7.83 -3.32 9.33
N ILE A 69 -8.80 -2.41 9.09
CA ILE A 69 -8.78 -1.05 9.64
C ILE A 69 -8.51 -1.00 11.15
N PRO A 70 -9.14 -1.83 12.02
CA PRO A 70 -8.91 -1.72 13.46
C PRO A 70 -7.44 -1.92 13.84
N PHE A 71 -6.79 -2.94 13.29
CA PHE A 71 -5.39 -3.23 13.58
C PHE A 71 -4.44 -2.18 12.98
N VAL A 72 -4.71 -1.72 11.77
CA VAL A 72 -3.93 -0.67 11.10
C VAL A 72 -4.02 0.65 11.86
N LEU A 73 -5.20 1.03 12.33
CA LEU A 73 -5.38 2.22 13.17
C LEU A 73 -4.64 2.09 14.50
N PHE A 74 -4.72 0.93 15.14
CA PHE A 74 -3.98 0.67 16.38
C PHE A 74 -2.47 0.85 16.18
N LEU A 75 -1.89 0.19 15.18
CA LEU A 75 -0.45 0.33 14.87
C LEU A 75 -0.06 1.76 14.51
N THR A 76 -0.87 2.42 13.70
CA THR A 76 -0.59 3.80 13.28
C THR A 76 -0.68 4.77 14.45
N SER A 77 -1.64 4.56 15.37
CA SER A 77 -1.77 5.38 16.59
C SER A 77 -0.56 5.21 17.52
N LEU A 78 -0.10 3.97 17.72
CA LEU A 78 1.13 3.71 18.48
C LEU A 78 2.35 4.37 17.83
N TRP A 79 2.44 4.31 16.51
CA TRP A 79 3.54 4.95 15.79
C TRP A 79 3.50 6.46 15.88
N CYS A 80 2.32 7.07 15.72
CA CYS A 80 2.13 8.51 15.93
C CYS A 80 2.46 8.92 17.38
N PHE A 81 2.01 8.15 18.36
CA PHE A 81 2.34 8.40 19.77
C PHE A 81 3.86 8.37 20.00
N HIS A 82 4.55 7.34 19.49
CA HIS A 82 6.01 7.23 19.58
C HIS A 82 6.70 8.45 18.95
N GLN A 83 6.31 8.84 17.72
CA GLN A 83 6.89 10.01 17.06
C GLN A 83 6.60 11.31 17.83
N GLY A 84 5.40 11.46 18.37
CA GLY A 84 5.01 12.61 19.20
C GLY A 84 5.79 12.69 20.51
N TRP A 85 6.05 11.56 21.17
CA TRP A 85 6.86 11.48 22.38
C TRP A 85 8.27 12.05 22.16
N TYR A 86 8.88 11.76 21.01
CA TYR A 86 10.17 12.33 20.60
C TYR A 86 10.04 13.68 19.90
N LYS A 87 8.88 14.35 19.98
CA LYS A 87 8.60 15.67 19.39
C LYS A 87 8.79 15.74 17.86
N ASN A 88 8.75 14.61 17.18
CA ASN A 88 8.83 14.51 15.71
C ASN A 88 7.47 14.78 15.06
N TYR A 89 6.87 15.93 15.33
CA TYR A 89 5.50 16.24 14.88
C TYR A 89 5.33 16.22 13.36
N THR A 90 6.37 16.53 12.60
CA THR A 90 6.33 16.44 11.13
C THR A 90 6.11 14.99 10.66
N ASN A 91 6.73 14.01 11.35
CA ASN A 91 6.49 12.60 11.08
C ASN A 91 5.07 12.19 11.46
N VAL A 92 4.53 12.71 12.57
CA VAL A 92 3.14 12.45 12.98
C VAL A 92 2.16 12.91 11.88
N VAL A 93 2.37 14.12 11.37
CA VAL A 93 1.55 14.67 10.27
C VAL A 93 1.70 13.82 9.00
N PHE A 94 2.93 13.44 8.64
CA PHE A 94 3.18 12.60 7.46
C PHE A 94 2.51 11.22 7.56
N ILE A 95 2.59 10.55 8.72
CA ILE A 95 1.93 9.27 8.98
C ILE A 95 0.41 9.44 8.93
N GLY A 96 -0.14 10.44 9.61
CA GLY A 96 -1.57 10.71 9.66
C GLY A 96 -2.17 11.00 8.29
N LEU A 97 -1.58 11.95 7.54
CA LEU A 97 -2.00 12.27 6.17
C LEU A 97 -1.81 11.09 5.21
N GLY A 98 -0.76 10.29 5.41
CA GLY A 98 -0.51 9.08 4.65
C GLY A 98 -1.67 8.09 4.78
N LEU A 99 -2.07 7.76 6.01
CA LEU A 99 -3.16 6.81 6.24
C LEU A 99 -4.52 7.39 5.86
N ILE A 100 -4.84 8.61 6.29
CA ILE A 100 -6.15 9.23 6.02
C ILE A 100 -6.38 9.38 4.52
N GLY A 101 -5.39 9.91 3.79
CA GLY A 101 -5.54 10.12 2.36
C GLY A 101 -5.61 8.81 1.56
N SER A 102 -4.78 7.81 1.89
CA SER A 102 -4.89 6.48 1.27
C SER A 102 -6.26 5.85 1.53
N THR A 103 -6.76 5.98 2.77
CA THR A 103 -8.09 5.45 3.16
C THR A 103 -9.20 6.19 2.41
N ALA A 104 -9.18 7.51 2.37
CA ALA A 104 -10.17 8.30 1.64
C ALA A 104 -10.17 7.96 0.14
N THR A 105 -8.98 7.83 -0.47
CA THR A 105 -8.84 7.48 -1.88
C THR A 105 -9.41 6.10 -2.18
N VAL A 106 -9.11 5.08 -1.37
CA VAL A 106 -9.64 3.73 -1.63
C VAL A 106 -11.16 3.67 -1.51
N TRP A 107 -11.75 4.36 -0.55
CA TRP A 107 -13.21 4.37 -0.38
C TRP A 107 -13.91 5.15 -1.50
N LEU A 108 -13.34 6.28 -1.93
CA LEU A 108 -13.84 7.03 -3.08
C LEU A 108 -13.81 6.17 -4.36
N LEU A 109 -12.70 5.48 -4.63
CA LEU A 109 -12.57 4.62 -5.81
C LEU A 109 -13.49 3.40 -5.74
N LYS A 110 -13.71 2.82 -4.55
CA LYS A 110 -14.72 1.76 -4.36
C LYS A 110 -16.12 2.23 -4.74
N TYR A 111 -16.48 3.43 -4.37
CA TYR A 111 -17.76 4.03 -4.74
C TYR A 111 -17.86 4.27 -6.25
N ILE A 112 -16.80 4.79 -6.89
CA ILE A 112 -16.79 5.10 -8.32
C ILE A 112 -16.87 3.83 -9.16
N PHE A 113 -16.01 2.83 -8.90
CA PHE A 113 -15.92 1.64 -9.75
C PHE A 113 -16.97 0.57 -9.41
N SER A 114 -17.42 0.51 -8.16
CA SER A 114 -18.45 -0.42 -7.67
C SER A 114 -18.32 -1.85 -8.20
N ARG A 115 -17.07 -2.32 -8.41
CA ARG A 115 -16.78 -3.65 -8.97
C ARG A 115 -17.32 -4.75 -8.07
N PRO A 116 -18.07 -5.74 -8.59
CA PRO A 116 -18.47 -6.91 -7.82
C PRO A 116 -17.25 -7.73 -7.38
N ARG A 117 -17.38 -8.43 -6.26
CA ARG A 117 -16.34 -9.34 -5.75
C ARG A 117 -16.33 -10.65 -6.52
N PRO A 118 -15.25 -11.47 -6.40
CA PRO A 118 -15.30 -12.86 -6.80
C PRO A 118 -16.52 -13.56 -6.20
N PRO A 119 -17.07 -14.62 -6.87
CA PRO A 119 -18.20 -15.39 -6.36
C PRO A 119 -18.00 -15.86 -4.92
N GLU A 120 -19.05 -15.80 -4.09
CA GLU A 120 -19.00 -16.13 -2.66
C GLU A 120 -18.54 -17.55 -2.38
N ILE A 121 -18.74 -18.50 -3.33
CA ILE A 121 -18.25 -19.87 -3.24
C ILE A 121 -16.73 -19.96 -3.03
N TYR A 122 -15.98 -18.90 -3.43
CA TYR A 122 -14.54 -18.85 -3.22
C TYR A 122 -14.13 -18.16 -1.91
N HIS A 123 -15.08 -17.58 -1.16
CA HIS A 123 -14.74 -16.78 0.04
C HIS A 123 -14.44 -17.68 1.24
N LEU A 124 -13.29 -17.48 1.88
CA LEU A 124 -12.96 -18.08 3.18
C LEU A 124 -13.27 -17.14 4.35
N VAL A 125 -13.57 -15.88 4.10
CA VAL A 125 -13.94 -14.87 5.09
C VAL A 125 -15.06 -13.99 4.55
N GLN A 126 -15.85 -13.43 5.45
CA GLN A 126 -16.86 -12.45 5.06
C GLN A 126 -16.20 -11.18 4.52
N SER A 127 -16.81 -10.60 3.50
CA SER A 127 -16.34 -9.36 2.89
C SER A 127 -17.51 -8.54 2.39
N TYR A 128 -17.42 -7.21 2.53
CA TYR A 128 -18.51 -6.29 2.24
C TYR A 128 -18.08 -5.22 1.24
N GLY A 129 -19.06 -4.70 0.50
CA GLY A 129 -18.89 -3.61 -0.45
C GLY A 129 -18.10 -3.99 -1.70
N ALA A 130 -17.72 -3.00 -2.49
CA ALA A 130 -17.05 -3.18 -3.78
C ALA A 130 -15.68 -3.86 -3.66
N SER A 131 -15.30 -4.63 -4.70
CA SER A 131 -14.01 -5.32 -4.75
C SER A 131 -12.86 -4.36 -5.02
N PHE A 132 -12.96 -3.52 -6.05
CA PHE A 132 -11.88 -2.68 -6.55
C PHE A 132 -11.89 -1.29 -5.89
N PRO A 133 -10.73 -0.80 -5.52
CA PRO A 133 -9.47 -1.51 -5.25
C PRO A 133 -9.46 -2.19 -3.86
N SER A 134 -8.48 -3.07 -3.60
CA SER A 134 -8.37 -3.79 -2.32
C SER A 134 -7.89 -2.87 -1.18
N ALA A 135 -8.75 -2.62 -0.18
CA ALA A 135 -8.44 -1.77 0.96
C ALA A 135 -7.28 -2.32 1.82
N HIS A 136 -7.26 -3.62 2.10
CA HIS A 136 -6.16 -4.27 2.83
C HIS A 136 -4.81 -4.08 2.13
N SER A 137 -4.81 -4.17 0.79
CA SER A 137 -3.61 -3.95 -0.02
C SER A 137 -3.15 -2.49 0.04
N VAL A 138 -4.09 -1.53 0.02
CA VAL A 138 -3.78 -0.11 0.22
C VAL A 138 -3.16 0.12 1.59
N TYR A 139 -3.75 -0.40 2.66
CA TYR A 139 -3.25 -0.19 4.03
C TYR A 139 -1.86 -0.79 4.22
N ALA A 140 -1.66 -2.02 3.74
CA ALA A 140 -0.36 -2.69 3.85
C ALA A 140 0.73 -1.93 3.09
N ALA A 141 0.45 -1.48 1.87
CA ALA A 141 1.39 -0.71 1.07
C ALA A 141 1.64 0.69 1.65
N THR A 142 0.61 1.34 2.23
CA THR A 142 0.74 2.62 2.93
C THR A 142 1.71 2.51 4.10
N LEU A 143 1.51 1.53 5.00
CA LEU A 143 2.40 1.32 6.13
C LEU A 143 3.82 0.98 5.68
N GLY A 144 3.96 0.14 4.65
CA GLY A 144 5.25 -0.20 4.06
C GLY A 144 5.99 1.01 3.50
N CYS A 145 5.33 1.82 2.68
CA CYS A 145 5.92 3.03 2.11
C CYS A 145 6.31 4.05 3.19
N LEU A 146 5.43 4.28 4.18
CA LEU A 146 5.74 5.16 5.32
C LEU A 146 6.99 4.65 6.08
N ALA A 147 7.09 3.35 6.34
CA ALA A 147 8.25 2.76 7.01
C ALA A 147 9.53 2.93 6.19
N ILE A 148 9.49 2.70 4.89
CA ILE A 148 10.63 2.88 3.99
C ILE A 148 11.09 4.34 3.98
N TYR A 149 10.18 5.30 3.80
CA TYR A 149 10.55 6.72 3.74
C TYR A 149 11.05 7.27 5.07
N LEU A 150 10.45 6.90 6.19
CA LEU A 150 10.85 7.38 7.51
C LEU A 150 12.15 6.73 8.02
N SER A 151 12.51 5.56 7.49
CA SER A 151 13.72 4.84 7.90
C SER A 151 14.98 5.15 7.09
N GLN A 152 14.94 6.03 6.08
CA GLN A 152 16.04 6.26 5.12
C GLN A 152 17.40 6.55 5.79
N LYS A 153 17.41 7.20 6.95
CA LYS A 153 18.62 7.52 7.72
C LYS A 153 18.91 6.51 8.84
N HIS A 154 18.12 5.45 8.94
CA HIS A 154 18.25 4.46 10.01
C HIS A 154 19.22 3.35 9.61
N SER A 155 20.06 2.89 10.54
CA SER A 155 21.06 1.83 10.28
C SER A 155 20.46 0.51 9.78
N LYS A 156 19.20 0.21 10.15
CA LYS A 156 18.46 -0.98 9.73
C LYS A 156 17.52 -0.73 8.53
N HIS A 157 17.77 0.31 7.74
CA HIS A 157 16.88 0.67 6.62
C HIS A 157 16.64 -0.50 5.65
N GLN A 158 17.69 -1.22 5.26
CA GLN A 158 17.54 -2.37 4.35
C GLN A 158 16.63 -3.47 4.92
N LEU A 159 16.77 -3.79 6.20
CA LEU A 159 15.89 -4.76 6.86
C LEU A 159 14.45 -4.28 6.89
N ILE A 160 14.22 -3.00 7.17
CA ILE A 160 12.89 -2.40 7.16
C ILE A 160 12.28 -2.47 5.74
N CYS A 161 13.06 -2.21 4.70
CA CYS A 161 12.61 -2.37 3.31
C CYS A 161 12.18 -3.81 3.01
N VAL A 162 12.99 -4.80 3.39
CA VAL A 162 12.66 -6.22 3.18
C VAL A 162 11.37 -6.58 3.93
N CYS A 163 11.25 -6.20 5.20
CA CYS A 163 10.04 -6.46 5.99
C CYS A 163 8.80 -5.78 5.38
N ALA A 164 8.92 -4.53 4.93
CA ALA A 164 7.83 -3.77 4.32
C ALA A 164 7.35 -4.40 3.01
N VAL A 165 8.28 -4.82 2.14
CA VAL A 165 7.95 -5.50 0.88
C VAL A 165 7.32 -6.86 1.15
N THR A 166 7.88 -7.66 2.08
CA THR A 166 7.31 -8.96 2.47
C THR A 166 5.89 -8.79 3.01
N TRP A 167 5.66 -7.83 3.90
CA TRP A 167 4.34 -7.51 4.45
C TRP A 167 3.33 -7.17 3.36
N LEU A 168 3.69 -6.26 2.44
CA LEU A 168 2.87 -5.86 1.31
C LEU A 168 2.48 -7.07 0.44
N LEU A 169 3.47 -7.91 0.07
CA LEU A 169 3.24 -9.09 -0.76
C LEU A 169 2.35 -10.11 -0.06
N MET A 170 2.67 -10.48 1.18
CA MET A 170 1.87 -11.44 1.95
C MET A 170 0.43 -10.98 2.13
N MET A 171 0.24 -9.69 2.44
CA MET A 171 -1.10 -9.13 2.57
C MET A 171 -1.87 -9.20 1.25
N GLY A 172 -1.28 -8.75 0.14
CA GLY A 172 -1.94 -8.78 -1.17
C GLY A 172 -2.28 -10.20 -1.62
N ILE A 173 -1.34 -11.13 -1.51
CA ILE A 173 -1.54 -12.54 -1.84
C ILE A 173 -2.66 -13.14 -0.98
N SER A 174 -2.70 -12.82 0.32
CA SER A 174 -3.75 -13.33 1.21
C SER A 174 -5.16 -12.93 0.75
N ARG A 175 -5.33 -11.74 0.15
CA ARG A 175 -6.66 -11.28 -0.33
C ARG A 175 -7.18 -12.10 -1.51
N VAL A 176 -6.30 -12.45 -2.44
CA VAL A 176 -6.63 -13.33 -3.57
C VAL A 176 -6.84 -14.75 -3.07
N TYR A 177 -5.95 -15.24 -2.20
CA TYR A 177 -6.04 -16.57 -1.60
C TYR A 177 -7.36 -16.78 -0.84
N LEU A 178 -7.82 -15.79 -0.09
CA LEU A 178 -9.11 -15.83 0.62
C LEU A 178 -10.32 -15.73 -0.33
N GLY A 179 -10.12 -15.50 -1.63
CA GLY A 179 -11.16 -15.42 -2.64
C GLY A 179 -12.00 -14.14 -2.61
N VAL A 180 -11.60 -13.12 -1.85
CA VAL A 180 -12.39 -11.91 -1.64
C VAL A 180 -12.00 -10.74 -2.53
N HIS A 181 -10.87 -10.85 -3.24
CA HIS A 181 -10.38 -9.87 -4.21
C HIS A 181 -9.73 -10.55 -5.42
N PHE A 182 -9.78 -9.86 -6.54
CA PHE A 182 -9.04 -10.23 -7.74
C PHE A 182 -7.57 -9.74 -7.65
N PRO A 183 -6.63 -10.39 -8.38
CA PRO A 183 -5.24 -9.89 -8.50
C PRO A 183 -5.14 -8.42 -8.88
N SER A 184 -5.94 -7.96 -9.85
CA SER A 184 -5.96 -6.56 -10.28
C SER A 184 -6.43 -5.60 -9.19
N ASP A 185 -7.34 -6.00 -8.28
CA ASP A 185 -7.75 -5.19 -7.13
C ASP A 185 -6.57 -4.95 -6.17
N VAL A 186 -5.74 -5.97 -5.99
CA VAL A 186 -4.55 -5.93 -5.13
C VAL A 186 -3.50 -4.98 -5.70
N LEU A 187 -3.18 -5.15 -6.98
CA LEU A 187 -2.19 -4.30 -7.68
C LEU A 187 -2.64 -2.84 -7.72
N ALA A 188 -3.93 -2.58 -7.97
CA ALA A 188 -4.50 -1.25 -7.87
C ALA A 188 -4.41 -0.69 -6.43
N GLY A 189 -4.60 -1.52 -5.42
CA GLY A 189 -4.42 -1.12 -4.03
C GLY A 189 -2.99 -0.67 -3.72
N TRP A 190 -1.99 -1.43 -4.16
CA TRP A 190 -0.58 -1.04 -3.99
C TRP A 190 -0.24 0.25 -4.73
N SER A 191 -0.75 0.41 -5.96
CA SER A 191 -0.49 1.60 -6.77
C SER A 191 -0.99 2.89 -6.11
N ILE A 192 -2.15 2.86 -5.47
CA ILE A 192 -2.70 4.01 -4.72
C ILE A 192 -1.74 4.44 -3.61
N ALA A 193 -1.26 3.49 -2.82
CA ALA A 193 -0.30 3.80 -1.76
C ALA A 193 1.03 4.34 -2.32
N PHE A 194 1.55 3.75 -3.41
CA PHE A 194 2.77 4.21 -4.06
C PHE A 194 2.63 5.65 -4.54
N ILE A 195 1.53 5.99 -5.21
CA ILE A 195 1.27 7.35 -5.67
C ILE A 195 1.11 8.31 -4.48
N TRP A 196 0.19 8.01 -3.56
CA TRP A 196 -0.17 8.93 -2.50
C TRP A 196 0.98 9.22 -1.55
N ILE A 197 1.64 8.16 -1.04
CA ILE A 197 2.74 8.33 -0.08
C ILE A 197 3.96 8.99 -0.72
N THR A 198 4.23 8.68 -1.99
CA THR A 198 5.34 9.32 -2.70
C THR A 198 5.08 10.80 -2.94
N LEU A 199 3.88 11.19 -3.34
CA LEU A 199 3.51 12.61 -3.47
C LEU A 199 3.64 13.35 -2.14
N LEU A 200 3.13 12.76 -1.06
CA LEU A 200 3.31 13.34 0.28
C LEU A 200 4.77 13.46 0.69
N TYR A 201 5.59 12.44 0.37
CA TYR A 201 7.01 12.48 0.68
C TYR A 201 7.75 13.59 -0.09
N LEU A 202 7.44 13.78 -1.36
CA LEU A 202 8.02 14.86 -2.16
C LEU A 202 7.65 16.23 -1.61
N LEU A 203 6.40 16.41 -1.16
CA LEU A 203 5.98 17.63 -0.48
C LEU A 203 6.72 17.80 0.86
N TYR A 204 6.77 16.75 1.68
CA TYR A 204 7.49 16.74 2.96
C TYR A 204 8.97 17.12 2.80
N ALA A 205 9.66 16.55 1.82
CA ALA A 205 11.07 16.84 1.54
C ALA A 205 11.29 18.33 1.18
N LYS A 206 10.41 18.88 0.35
CA LYS A 206 10.46 20.30 -0.02
C LYS A 206 10.33 21.23 1.19
N PHE A 207 9.39 21.00 2.09
CA PHE A 207 9.19 21.81 3.30
C PHE A 207 10.33 21.66 4.30
N SER A 208 10.94 20.49 4.41
CA SER A 208 12.09 20.25 5.29
C SER A 208 13.34 21.00 4.83
N HIS A 209 13.58 21.09 3.52
CA HIS A 209 14.70 21.87 2.97
C HIS A 209 14.52 23.39 3.16
N THR A 210 13.30 23.89 2.99
CA THR A 210 13.03 25.33 3.16
C THR A 210 13.29 25.81 4.61
N LYS A 211 13.06 24.96 5.62
CA LYS A 211 13.38 25.29 7.02
C LYS A 211 14.87 25.37 7.31
N GLN A 212 15.73 24.66 6.60
CA GLN A 212 17.19 24.70 6.81
C GLN A 212 17.87 25.92 6.17
N ILE A 213 17.21 26.60 5.25
CA ILE A 213 17.76 27.79 4.55
C ILE A 213 17.42 29.08 5.32
N ASN A 214 16.41 29.07 6.20
CA ASN A 214 15.92 30.24 6.92
C ASN A 214 16.43 30.33 8.38
N PHE A 215 17.48 29.61 8.71
CA PHE A 215 18.29 29.74 9.96
C PHE A 215 19.77 29.84 9.60
#